data_3eba36254c7ee46df8aea3dd77ff0299
#
_entry.id   3eba36254c7ee46df8aea3dd77ff0299
#
_cell.length_a   1.000
_cell.length_b   1.000
_cell.length_c   1.000
_cell.angle_alpha   90.00
_cell.angle_beta   90.00
_cell.angle_gamma   90.00
#
_symmetry.space_group_name_H-M   'P 1'
#
loop_
_entity.id
_entity.type
_entity.pdbx_description
1 polymer ?
#
loop_
_entity_poly.entity_id
_entity_poly.type
_entity_poly.pdbx_seq_one_letter_code
_entity_poly.pdbx_strand_id
1 'polypeptide(L)'
;MKHLLKYLLAAAVLPLWGQAAADGPFGQLRGLCEPGKSVLLTAPTVVEGIVVSDYRSPNMELNPNLNYFSVDLEENDRTAYVEAADGSCGIRLRFDEASENRLARYDRVRLDLDGCRLTRTASPDCMTLTGVQALNVLSVAPGTAADLPLKERTVATLTDDDLYTFVTLRDAEFVFKEGSYTNIWEPYAQSCGELHHYKYDINNRMDGWASLVRDAEGGTIYMLVNTLCAWRRAGKPLPQGMGPLSGVVVHTPMRRYGGDMGRYSIRPLDEGDIAVGRKRNSPVSY
;
A
#
# COMPACT_ATOMS: atom_id res chain seq x y z
N MET A 1 8.76 15.04 -76.26
CA MET A 1 7.85 15.68 -75.28
C MET A 1 7.73 14.71 -74.13
N LYS A 2 8.44 14.91 -73.06
CA LYS A 2 8.61 13.95 -71.96
C LYS A 2 8.11 14.59 -70.71
N HIS A 3 6.98 14.15 -70.16
CA HIS A 3 6.47 14.55 -68.89
C HIS A 3 7.13 13.70 -67.79
N LEU A 4 7.97 14.30 -66.98
CA LEU A 4 8.54 13.70 -65.77
C LEU A 4 7.54 13.90 -64.62
N LEU A 5 6.93 12.81 -64.21
CA LEU A 5 6.06 12.78 -63.04
C LEU A 5 6.95 12.62 -61.77
N LYS A 6 7.01 13.69 -60.97
CA LYS A 6 7.73 13.68 -59.68
C LYS A 6 6.79 13.10 -58.62
N TYR A 7 7.10 11.89 -58.16
CA TYR A 7 6.50 11.36 -56.94
C TYR A 7 7.13 12.01 -55.69
N LEU A 8 6.37 12.84 -55.02
CA LEU A 8 6.68 13.28 -53.68
C LEU A 8 6.31 12.15 -52.73
N LEU A 9 7.30 11.43 -52.19
CA LEU A 9 7.11 10.59 -50.99
C LEU A 9 6.95 11.53 -49.78
N ALA A 10 5.73 11.71 -49.30
CA ALA A 10 5.48 12.27 -47.99
C ALA A 10 5.82 11.20 -46.95
N ALA A 11 6.99 11.30 -46.35
CA ALA A 11 7.35 10.53 -45.16
C ALA A 11 6.46 11.03 -43.99
N ALA A 12 5.45 10.25 -43.64
CA ALA A 12 4.69 10.46 -42.42
C ALA A 12 5.64 10.21 -41.23
N VAL A 13 6.12 11.29 -40.63
CA VAL A 13 6.78 11.23 -39.34
C VAL A 13 5.67 10.95 -38.32
N LEU A 14 5.48 9.70 -37.98
CA LEU A 14 4.74 9.30 -36.80
C LEU A 14 5.49 9.85 -35.60
N PRO A 15 4.82 10.59 -34.68
CA PRO A 15 5.46 10.95 -33.44
C PRO A 15 5.83 9.65 -32.72
N LEU A 16 7.10 9.41 -32.53
CA LEU A 16 7.58 8.48 -31.51
C LEU A 16 7.17 9.04 -30.14
N TRP A 17 5.97 8.72 -29.74
CA TRP A 17 5.64 8.74 -28.33
C TRP A 17 6.57 7.70 -27.72
N GLY A 18 7.49 8.20 -26.88
CA GLY A 18 8.41 7.33 -26.17
C GLY A 18 7.58 6.26 -25.48
N GLN A 19 7.69 5.03 -25.98
CA GLN A 19 7.39 3.86 -25.18
C GLN A 19 8.37 3.95 -24.01
N ALA A 20 7.89 4.41 -22.85
CA ALA A 20 8.51 4.03 -21.61
C ALA A 20 8.70 2.51 -21.72
N ALA A 21 9.92 2.06 -21.64
CA ALA A 21 10.24 0.64 -21.65
C ALA A 21 9.26 -0.03 -20.70
N ALA A 22 8.65 -1.14 -21.14
CA ALA A 22 7.79 -1.93 -20.29
C ALA A 22 8.70 -2.51 -19.20
N ASP A 23 8.80 -1.78 -18.10
CA ASP A 23 9.79 -2.00 -17.07
C ASP A 23 9.39 -3.26 -16.30
N GLY A 24 10.03 -4.35 -16.65
CA GLY A 24 9.89 -5.62 -15.97
C GLY A 24 8.55 -6.34 -16.12
N PRO A 25 8.38 -7.49 -15.45
CA PRO A 25 7.17 -8.31 -15.53
C PRO A 25 5.89 -7.60 -15.05
N PHE A 26 5.99 -6.69 -14.07
CA PHE A 26 4.83 -5.95 -13.57
C PHE A 26 4.39 -4.82 -14.52
N GLY A 27 5.32 -4.20 -15.23
CA GLY A 27 4.99 -3.25 -16.30
C GLY A 27 4.27 -3.94 -17.45
N GLN A 28 4.70 -5.14 -17.83
CA GLN A 28 4.00 -5.96 -18.82
C GLN A 28 2.59 -6.32 -18.34
N LEU A 29 2.45 -6.76 -17.08
CA LEU A 29 1.14 -7.05 -16.47
C LEU A 29 0.21 -5.82 -16.54
N ARG A 30 0.71 -4.63 -16.22
CA ARG A 30 -0.03 -3.37 -16.31
C ARG A 30 -0.53 -3.12 -17.73
N GLY A 31 0.26 -3.47 -18.74
CA GLY A 31 -0.10 -3.34 -20.15
C GLY A 31 -1.23 -4.25 -20.61
N LEU A 32 -1.54 -5.34 -19.88
CA LEU A 32 -2.63 -6.26 -20.22
C LEU A 32 -4.02 -5.72 -19.89
N CYS A 33 -4.13 -4.68 -19.06
CA CYS A 33 -5.39 -4.14 -18.61
C CYS A 33 -5.42 -2.61 -18.72
N GLU A 34 -6.40 -2.08 -19.43
CA GLU A 34 -6.61 -0.63 -19.49
C GLU A 34 -7.08 -0.06 -18.14
N PRO A 35 -6.71 1.19 -17.79
CA PRO A 35 -7.20 1.84 -16.59
C PRO A 35 -8.73 1.86 -16.50
N GLY A 36 -9.27 1.50 -15.34
CA GLY A 36 -10.71 1.40 -15.08
C GLY A 36 -11.35 0.11 -15.61
N LYS A 37 -10.56 -0.87 -16.04
CA LYS A 37 -11.04 -2.14 -16.58
C LYS A 37 -10.60 -3.32 -15.74
N SER A 38 -11.19 -4.48 -16.07
CA SER A 38 -10.79 -5.78 -15.54
C SER A 38 -10.67 -6.78 -16.67
N VAL A 39 -9.69 -7.65 -16.60
CA VAL A 39 -9.44 -8.71 -17.57
C VAL A 39 -9.19 -10.04 -16.85
N LEU A 40 -9.71 -11.12 -17.37
CA LEU A 40 -9.35 -12.47 -16.94
C LEU A 40 -8.07 -12.88 -17.68
N LEU A 41 -7.04 -13.26 -16.94
CA LEU A 41 -5.81 -13.78 -17.51
C LEU A 41 -6.04 -15.25 -17.88
N THR A 42 -5.91 -15.59 -19.16
CA THR A 42 -6.22 -16.91 -19.70
C THR A 42 -5.01 -17.58 -20.33
N ALA A 43 -3.83 -17.07 -20.02
CA ALA A 43 -2.57 -17.62 -20.47
C ALA A 43 -1.54 -17.53 -19.33
N PRO A 44 -0.57 -18.44 -19.26
CA PRO A 44 0.50 -18.37 -18.27
C PRO A 44 1.15 -16.98 -18.27
N THR A 45 1.03 -16.31 -17.15
CA THR A 45 1.57 -14.96 -16.93
C THR A 45 2.39 -15.00 -15.65
N VAL A 46 3.69 -15.23 -15.80
CA VAL A 46 4.58 -15.40 -14.65
C VAL A 46 5.19 -14.06 -14.26
N VAL A 47 5.04 -13.71 -12.98
CA VAL A 47 5.69 -12.54 -12.38
C VAL A 47 6.53 -12.96 -11.17
N GLU A 48 7.56 -12.18 -10.87
CA GLU A 48 8.42 -12.36 -9.71
C GLU A 48 8.47 -11.05 -8.93
N GLY A 49 8.40 -11.14 -7.60
CA GLY A 49 8.44 -9.96 -6.74
C GLY A 49 8.79 -10.29 -5.29
N ILE A 50 8.76 -9.27 -4.47
CA ILE A 50 9.05 -9.35 -3.04
C ILE A 50 7.79 -9.01 -2.27
N VAL A 51 7.44 -9.84 -1.30
CA VAL A 51 6.26 -9.64 -0.46
C VAL A 51 6.51 -8.50 0.52
N VAL A 52 5.64 -7.50 0.48
CA VAL A 52 5.65 -6.33 1.38
C VAL A 52 4.41 -6.32 2.29
N SER A 53 4.00 -7.51 2.72
CA SER A 53 2.95 -7.77 3.70
C SER A 53 3.35 -8.97 4.55
N ASP A 54 2.63 -9.26 5.61
CA ASP A 54 2.91 -10.47 6.42
C ASP A 54 1.59 -11.08 6.89
N TYR A 55 1.28 -12.28 6.45
CA TYR A 55 0.07 -12.99 6.87
C TYR A 55 0.02 -13.28 8.37
N ARG A 56 1.18 -13.27 9.04
CA ARG A 56 1.31 -13.52 10.49
C ARG A 56 1.10 -12.27 11.34
N SER A 57 1.26 -11.10 10.74
CA SER A 57 1.10 -9.79 11.40
C SER A 57 0.29 -8.86 10.52
N PRO A 58 -1.02 -9.11 10.41
CA PRO A 58 -1.84 -8.50 9.40
C PRO A 58 -2.17 -7.04 9.75
N ASN A 59 -1.52 -6.10 9.10
CA ASN A 59 -1.93 -4.69 9.05
C ASN A 59 -2.36 -4.34 7.63
N MET A 60 -3.39 -5.01 7.14
CA MET A 60 -3.72 -5.00 5.73
C MET A 60 -4.91 -4.13 5.39
N GLU A 61 -6.13 -4.56 5.65
CA GLU A 61 -7.31 -3.93 5.11
C GLU A 61 -8.19 -3.25 6.15
N LEU A 62 -8.88 -2.21 5.72
CA LEU A 62 -10.02 -1.63 6.41
C LEU A 62 -11.26 -1.87 5.55
N ASN A 63 -12.39 -2.15 6.17
CA ASN A 63 -13.65 -2.24 5.45
C ASN A 63 -14.18 -0.83 5.12
N PRO A 64 -14.20 -0.41 3.85
CA PRO A 64 -14.63 0.92 3.47
C PRO A 64 -16.14 1.16 3.66
N ASN A 65 -16.92 0.11 3.84
CA ASN A 65 -18.37 0.18 3.97
C ASN A 65 -18.85 0.40 5.42
N LEU A 66 -17.94 0.26 6.39
CA LEU A 66 -18.25 0.47 7.79
C LEU A 66 -17.91 1.90 8.23
N ASN A 67 -18.79 2.48 9.05
CA ASN A 67 -18.69 3.88 9.50
C ASN A 67 -17.52 4.15 10.46
N TYR A 68 -16.82 3.11 10.93
CA TYR A 68 -15.87 3.18 12.04
C TYR A 68 -14.56 2.49 11.76
N PHE A 69 -13.97 2.63 10.58
CA PHE A 69 -12.64 2.05 10.30
C PHE A 69 -12.49 0.60 10.79
N SER A 70 -13.57 -0.17 10.75
CA SER A 70 -13.54 -1.55 11.18
C SER A 70 -12.71 -2.39 10.25
N VAL A 71 -11.94 -3.32 10.80
CA VAL A 71 -11.15 -4.27 10.00
C VAL A 71 -12.08 -5.35 9.47
N ASP A 72 -12.07 -5.52 8.17
CA ASP A 72 -12.62 -6.70 7.53
C ASP A 72 -11.60 -7.82 7.68
N LEU A 73 -11.85 -8.73 8.63
CA LEU A 73 -10.92 -9.81 8.95
C LEU A 73 -10.69 -10.74 7.77
N GLU A 74 -11.76 -11.10 7.09
CA GLU A 74 -11.69 -12.01 5.95
C GLU A 74 -10.89 -11.38 4.81
N GLU A 75 -11.16 -10.12 4.48
CA GLU A 75 -10.41 -9.40 3.46
C GLU A 75 -8.97 -9.15 3.88
N ASN A 76 -8.74 -8.83 5.17
CA ASN A 76 -7.40 -8.66 5.72
C ASN A 76 -6.54 -9.93 5.55
N ASP A 77 -7.07 -11.08 5.90
CA ASP A 77 -6.32 -12.35 5.88
C ASP A 77 -6.12 -12.86 4.44
N ARG A 78 -7.01 -12.51 3.51
CA ARG A 78 -6.90 -12.84 2.08
C ARG A 78 -5.94 -11.95 1.31
N THR A 79 -5.53 -10.82 1.86
CA THR A 79 -4.75 -9.81 1.13
C THR A 79 -3.25 -9.98 1.31
N ALA A 80 -2.51 -9.88 0.22
CA ALA A 80 -1.07 -9.71 0.22
C ALA A 80 -0.65 -8.60 -0.74
N TYR A 81 0.47 -7.95 -0.46
CA TYR A 81 1.10 -6.98 -1.35
C TYR A 81 2.44 -7.51 -1.82
N VAL A 82 2.67 -7.40 -3.10
CA VAL A 82 3.93 -7.83 -3.74
C VAL A 82 4.47 -6.67 -4.55
N GLU A 83 5.72 -6.34 -4.30
CA GLU A 83 6.47 -5.29 -4.97
C GLU A 83 7.38 -5.91 -6.03
N ALA A 84 7.51 -5.26 -7.19
CA ALA A 84 8.51 -5.65 -8.19
C ALA A 84 9.91 -5.55 -7.60
N ALA A 85 10.81 -6.46 -7.98
CA ALA A 85 12.17 -6.51 -7.44
C ALA A 85 13.00 -5.24 -7.72
N ASP A 86 12.63 -4.47 -8.74
CA ASP A 86 13.24 -3.17 -9.08
C ASP A 86 12.53 -1.98 -8.39
N GLY A 87 11.49 -2.24 -7.62
CA GLY A 87 10.71 -1.20 -6.95
C GLY A 87 9.81 -0.37 -7.87
N SER A 88 9.69 -0.71 -9.14
CA SER A 88 8.96 0.10 -10.12
C SER A 88 7.48 0.25 -9.82
N CYS A 89 6.83 -0.79 -9.32
CA CYS A 89 5.43 -0.76 -8.88
C CYS A 89 5.09 -1.98 -8.00
N GLY A 90 3.90 -1.96 -7.42
CA GLY A 90 3.36 -3.06 -6.63
C GLY A 90 2.03 -3.57 -7.16
N ILE A 91 1.65 -4.74 -6.68
CA ILE A 91 0.35 -5.35 -6.91
C ILE A 91 -0.28 -5.81 -5.60
N ARG A 92 -1.61 -5.70 -5.53
CA ARG A 92 -2.40 -6.29 -4.47
C ARG A 92 -2.89 -7.65 -4.94
N LEU A 93 -2.62 -8.68 -4.17
CA LEU A 93 -3.18 -10.01 -4.34
C LEU A 93 -4.36 -10.19 -3.38
N ARG A 94 -5.43 -10.80 -3.86
CA ARG A 94 -6.55 -11.23 -3.05
C ARG A 94 -6.78 -12.72 -3.29
N PHE A 95 -6.46 -13.51 -2.29
CA PHE A 95 -6.67 -14.96 -2.30
C PHE A 95 -8.15 -15.30 -2.21
N ASP A 96 -8.55 -16.40 -2.80
CA ASP A 96 -9.91 -16.90 -2.71
C ASP A 96 -10.22 -17.36 -1.29
N GLU A 97 -9.25 -17.97 -0.61
CA GLU A 97 -9.35 -18.40 0.77
C GLU A 97 -8.23 -17.83 1.63
N ALA A 98 -8.55 -17.39 2.84
CA ALA A 98 -7.56 -16.85 3.79
C ALA A 98 -6.46 -17.87 4.12
N SER A 99 -6.80 -19.15 4.16
CA SER A 99 -5.87 -20.24 4.44
C SER A 99 -4.81 -20.44 3.36
N GLU A 100 -5.03 -19.91 2.16
CA GLU A 100 -4.09 -19.99 1.04
C GLU A 100 -3.03 -18.90 1.06
N ASN A 101 -3.31 -17.78 1.75
CA ASN A 101 -2.32 -16.73 1.95
C ASN A 101 -1.30 -17.16 3.01
N ARG A 102 -0.09 -17.52 2.57
CA ARG A 102 1.05 -17.90 3.43
C ARG A 102 2.27 -17.01 3.17
N LEU A 103 2.07 -15.90 2.49
CA LEU A 103 3.14 -15.01 2.09
C LEU A 103 3.58 -14.16 3.28
N ALA A 104 4.85 -14.29 3.64
CA ALA A 104 5.47 -13.56 4.73
C ALA A 104 6.30 -12.37 4.19
N ARG A 105 6.49 -11.38 5.03
CA ARG A 105 7.31 -10.20 4.71
C ARG A 105 8.71 -10.61 4.22
N TYR A 106 9.12 -10.02 3.12
CA TYR A 106 10.37 -10.22 2.40
C TYR A 106 10.47 -11.52 1.59
N ASP A 107 9.48 -12.42 1.64
CA ASP A 107 9.49 -13.57 0.76
C ASP A 107 9.65 -13.14 -0.70
N ARG A 108 10.56 -13.80 -1.40
CA ARG A 108 10.65 -13.70 -2.85
C ARG A 108 9.70 -14.70 -3.45
N VAL A 109 8.76 -14.22 -4.24
CA VAL A 109 7.70 -15.07 -4.79
C VAL A 109 7.73 -15.07 -6.30
N ARG A 110 7.38 -16.21 -6.85
CA ARG A 110 7.11 -16.39 -8.27
C ARG A 110 5.68 -16.87 -8.41
N LEU A 111 4.90 -16.13 -9.17
CA LEU A 111 3.46 -16.33 -9.31
C LEU A 111 3.12 -16.60 -10.77
N ASP A 112 2.27 -17.60 -11.03
CA ASP A 112 1.59 -17.75 -12.31
C ASP A 112 0.16 -17.22 -12.15
N LEU A 113 -0.19 -16.22 -12.90
CA LEU A 113 -1.45 -15.50 -12.79
C LEU A 113 -2.55 -16.04 -13.74
N ASP A 114 -2.30 -17.18 -14.40
CA ASP A 114 -3.35 -17.82 -15.22
C ASP A 114 -4.58 -18.13 -14.37
N GLY A 115 -5.75 -17.81 -14.90
CA GLY A 115 -7.03 -17.93 -14.19
C GLY A 115 -7.36 -16.75 -13.25
N CYS A 116 -6.41 -15.90 -12.91
CA CYS A 116 -6.66 -14.74 -12.06
C CYS A 116 -7.33 -13.60 -12.85
N ARG A 117 -8.08 -12.77 -12.14
CA ARG A 117 -8.66 -11.54 -12.69
C ARG A 117 -7.83 -10.34 -12.28
N LEU A 118 -7.22 -9.70 -13.27
CA LEU A 118 -6.52 -8.44 -13.11
C LEU A 118 -7.52 -7.29 -13.22
N THR A 119 -7.58 -6.44 -12.21
CA THR A 119 -8.33 -5.17 -12.21
C THR A 119 -7.33 -4.03 -12.08
N ARG A 120 -7.41 -3.06 -12.99
CA ARG A 120 -6.63 -1.83 -12.93
C ARG A 120 -7.56 -0.66 -12.70
N THR A 121 -7.44 0.02 -11.58
CA THR A 121 -8.19 1.25 -11.31
C THR A 121 -7.60 2.41 -12.11
N ALA A 122 -8.41 3.45 -12.38
CA ALA A 122 -7.93 4.60 -13.15
C ALA A 122 -7.44 5.75 -12.27
N SER A 123 -7.97 5.86 -11.05
CA SER A 123 -7.60 6.92 -10.12
C SER A 123 -7.83 6.48 -8.67
N PRO A 124 -6.76 6.18 -7.94
CA PRO A 124 -5.39 6.07 -8.42
C PRO A 124 -5.18 4.88 -9.37
N ASP A 125 -4.12 4.95 -10.20
CA ASP A 125 -3.76 3.84 -11.11
C ASP A 125 -3.04 2.74 -10.34
N CYS A 126 -3.75 1.69 -9.98
CA CYS A 126 -3.18 0.55 -9.28
C CYS A 126 -3.80 -0.78 -9.73
N MET A 127 -3.07 -1.86 -9.46
CA MET A 127 -3.41 -3.21 -9.88
C MET A 127 -3.83 -4.09 -8.72
N THR A 128 -4.95 -4.79 -8.89
CA THR A 128 -5.42 -5.82 -7.97
C THR A 128 -5.67 -7.12 -8.74
N LEU A 129 -5.18 -8.23 -8.21
CA LEU A 129 -5.44 -9.58 -8.70
C LEU A 129 -6.39 -10.28 -7.74
N THR A 130 -7.50 -10.76 -8.25
CA THR A 130 -8.49 -11.57 -7.53
C THR A 130 -8.57 -12.96 -8.13
N GLY A 131 -9.10 -13.93 -7.38
CA GLY A 131 -9.11 -15.33 -7.81
C GLY A 131 -7.72 -15.98 -7.64
N VAL A 132 -6.88 -15.44 -6.76
CA VAL A 132 -5.57 -16.03 -6.48
C VAL A 132 -5.75 -17.24 -5.56
N GLN A 133 -5.12 -18.33 -5.92
CA GLN A 133 -5.16 -19.59 -5.18
C GLN A 133 -3.74 -20.06 -4.84
N ALA A 134 -3.60 -21.00 -3.93
CA ALA A 134 -2.29 -21.53 -3.58
C ALA A 134 -1.53 -22.09 -4.78
N LEU A 135 -2.23 -22.63 -5.78
CA LEU A 135 -1.61 -23.15 -7.01
C LEU A 135 -0.98 -22.08 -7.90
N ASN A 136 -1.39 -20.82 -7.74
CA ASN A 136 -0.78 -19.70 -8.46
C ASN A 136 0.60 -19.33 -7.88
N VAL A 137 0.92 -19.78 -6.66
CA VAL A 137 2.21 -19.54 -6.02
C VAL A 137 3.18 -20.66 -6.44
N LEU A 138 3.98 -20.42 -7.48
CA LEU A 138 4.90 -21.42 -8.03
C LEU A 138 6.08 -21.69 -7.11
N SER A 139 6.60 -20.66 -6.45
CA SER A 139 7.68 -20.80 -5.48
C SER A 139 7.69 -19.62 -4.48
N VAL A 140 8.17 -19.92 -3.28
CA VAL A 140 8.46 -18.95 -2.22
C VAL A 140 9.85 -19.23 -1.70
N ALA A 141 10.69 -18.20 -1.61
CA ALA A 141 12.02 -18.27 -1.01
C ALA A 141 12.12 -17.15 0.06
N PRO A 142 12.55 -17.48 1.29
CA PRO A 142 12.75 -16.48 2.32
C PRO A 142 13.74 -15.41 1.87
N GLY A 143 13.42 -14.14 2.12
CA GLY A 143 14.27 -13.00 1.88
C GLY A 143 14.50 -12.18 3.13
N THR A 144 15.07 -10.99 2.95
CA THR A 144 15.41 -10.05 4.02
C THR A 144 15.09 -8.62 3.60
N ALA A 145 15.13 -7.69 4.55
CA ALA A 145 14.97 -6.26 4.26
C ALA A 145 15.98 -5.73 3.22
N ALA A 146 17.16 -6.36 3.10
CA ALA A 146 18.17 -5.96 2.11
C ALA A 146 17.78 -6.31 0.67
N ASP A 147 16.77 -7.14 0.48
CA ASP A 147 16.26 -7.50 -0.83
C ASP A 147 15.28 -6.46 -1.38
N LEU A 148 14.71 -5.62 -0.51
CA LEU A 148 13.82 -4.54 -0.93
C LEU A 148 14.61 -3.37 -1.54
N PRO A 149 14.12 -2.80 -2.65
CA PRO A 149 14.66 -1.56 -3.17
C PRO A 149 14.46 -0.43 -2.15
N LEU A 150 15.51 0.37 -1.96
CA LEU A 150 15.39 1.55 -1.09
C LEU A 150 14.58 2.63 -1.80
N LYS A 151 13.38 2.91 -1.32
CA LYS A 151 12.47 3.93 -1.84
C LYS A 151 12.25 5.02 -0.80
N GLU A 152 13.05 6.08 -0.86
CA GLU A 152 12.83 7.27 -0.03
C GLU A 152 11.93 8.24 -0.77
N ARG A 153 10.93 8.77 -0.08
CA ARG A 153 9.94 9.71 -0.62
C ARG A 153 9.67 10.85 0.38
N THR A 154 9.13 11.93 -0.15
CA THR A 154 8.32 12.89 0.60
C THR A 154 6.86 12.68 0.22
N VAL A 155 5.91 13.20 1.01
CA VAL A 155 4.48 13.07 0.67
C VAL A 155 4.19 13.69 -0.70
N ALA A 156 4.88 14.79 -1.05
CA ALA A 156 4.71 15.45 -2.33
C ALA A 156 5.25 14.67 -3.54
N THR A 157 6.20 13.75 -3.32
CA THR A 157 6.81 12.94 -4.40
C THR A 157 6.21 11.56 -4.56
N LEU A 158 5.21 11.21 -3.73
CA LEU A 158 4.46 9.97 -3.91
C LEU A 158 3.67 10.00 -5.23
N THR A 159 3.69 8.88 -5.91
CA THR A 159 2.97 8.67 -7.18
C THR A 159 2.14 7.38 -7.12
N ASP A 160 1.31 7.15 -8.12
CA ASP A 160 0.53 5.92 -8.21
C ASP A 160 1.41 4.67 -8.37
N ASP A 161 2.65 4.83 -8.86
CA ASP A 161 3.62 3.73 -8.94
C ASP A 161 4.16 3.31 -7.57
N ASP A 162 4.01 4.15 -6.55
CA ASP A 162 4.37 3.78 -5.18
C ASP A 162 3.28 2.94 -4.48
N LEU A 163 2.08 2.81 -5.05
CA LEU A 163 1.02 1.98 -4.48
C LEU A 163 1.42 0.50 -4.44
N TYR A 164 1.17 -0.10 -3.26
CA TYR A 164 1.51 -1.49 -2.93
C TYR A 164 3.02 -1.77 -2.94
N THR A 165 3.85 -0.72 -2.81
CA THR A 165 5.29 -0.84 -2.59
C THR A 165 5.69 -0.33 -1.21
N PHE A 166 6.85 -0.77 -0.71
CA PHE A 166 7.39 -0.36 0.58
C PHE A 166 8.23 0.91 0.44
N VAL A 167 7.83 1.96 1.13
CA VAL A 167 8.42 3.31 1.03
C VAL A 167 8.87 3.78 2.40
N THR A 168 9.89 4.62 2.45
CA THR A 168 10.32 5.35 3.64
C THR A 168 10.11 6.83 3.47
N LEU A 169 9.30 7.43 4.34
CA LEU A 169 9.23 8.88 4.55
C LEU A 169 10.33 9.24 5.55
N ARG A 170 11.35 9.98 5.11
CA ARG A 170 12.62 10.15 5.84
C ARG A 170 12.47 10.89 7.16
N ASP A 171 11.73 11.97 7.17
CA ASP A 171 11.62 12.91 8.30
C ASP A 171 10.15 13.15 8.64
N ALA A 172 9.48 12.10 9.09
CA ALA A 172 8.08 12.10 9.47
C ALA A 172 7.90 12.43 10.97
N GLU A 173 6.82 13.13 11.31
CA GLU A 173 6.40 13.36 12.70
C GLU A 173 4.88 13.20 12.82
N PHE A 174 4.40 12.77 14.00
CA PHE A 174 2.97 12.76 14.29
C PHE A 174 2.44 14.16 14.53
N VAL A 175 1.37 14.52 13.85
CA VAL A 175 0.71 15.84 14.03
C VAL A 175 0.04 15.94 15.39
N PHE A 176 -0.56 14.84 15.86
CA PHE A 176 -1.16 14.77 17.18
C PHE A 176 -0.20 14.16 18.19
N LYS A 177 -0.17 14.73 19.38
CA LYS A 177 0.76 14.33 20.45
C LYS A 177 0.17 13.26 21.37
N GLU A 178 -1.12 13.07 21.34
CA GLU A 178 -1.87 12.17 22.21
C GLU A 178 -2.49 11.05 21.42
N GLY A 179 -2.78 9.96 22.08
CA GLY A 179 -3.41 8.78 21.49
C GLY A 179 -2.47 7.61 21.32
N SER A 180 -2.95 6.63 20.57
CA SER A 180 -2.21 5.44 20.17
C SER A 180 -2.17 5.34 18.65
N TYR A 181 -1.44 4.35 18.11
CA TYR A 181 -1.39 4.16 16.67
C TYR A 181 -2.74 3.78 16.06
N THR A 182 -3.58 3.08 16.80
CA THR A 182 -4.87 2.57 16.32
C THR A 182 -6.03 3.48 16.63
N ASN A 183 -6.05 4.11 17.84
CA ASN A 183 -7.18 4.89 18.30
C ASN A 183 -6.71 6.01 19.23
N ILE A 184 -6.88 7.25 18.83
CA ILE A 184 -6.52 8.43 19.65
C ILE A 184 -7.34 8.54 20.94
N TRP A 185 -8.51 7.92 21.00
CA TRP A 185 -9.38 7.90 22.16
C TRP A 185 -9.15 6.71 23.09
N GLU A 186 -8.37 5.74 22.68
CA GLU A 186 -8.11 4.54 23.47
C GLU A 186 -7.52 4.83 24.86
N PRO A 187 -6.55 5.76 25.05
CA PRO A 187 -6.07 6.12 26.37
C PRO A 187 -7.14 6.71 27.26
N TYR A 188 -8.00 7.54 26.72
CA TYR A 188 -9.13 8.11 27.46
C TYR A 188 -10.12 7.02 27.90
N ALA A 189 -10.55 6.19 26.98
CA ALA A 189 -11.47 5.10 27.27
C ALA A 189 -10.91 4.13 28.33
N GLN A 190 -9.62 3.81 28.27
CA GLN A 190 -8.95 2.98 29.27
C GLN A 190 -8.90 3.64 30.65
N SER A 191 -8.57 4.93 30.72
CA SER A 191 -8.44 5.66 31.96
C SER A 191 -9.77 5.87 32.68
N CYS A 192 -10.87 6.01 31.92
CA CYS A 192 -12.21 6.25 32.46
C CYS A 192 -12.98 4.96 32.77
N GLY A 193 -12.47 3.80 32.41
CA GLY A 193 -13.23 2.55 32.52
C GLY A 193 -14.44 2.48 31.58
N GLU A 194 -14.55 3.41 30.65
CA GLU A 194 -15.71 3.59 29.76
C GLU A 194 -15.71 2.67 28.54
N LEU A 195 -14.78 1.75 28.44
CA LEU A 195 -14.78 0.71 27.42
C LEU A 195 -16.12 -0.06 27.36
N HIS A 196 -16.89 0.01 28.46
CA HIS A 196 -18.23 -0.57 28.54
C HIS A 196 -19.36 0.28 27.91
N HIS A 197 -19.13 1.55 27.65
CA HIS A 197 -20.13 2.42 27.03
C HIS A 197 -20.29 2.19 25.53
N TYR A 198 -19.24 1.72 24.88
CA TYR A 198 -19.40 1.18 23.56
C TYR A 198 -20.00 -0.21 23.75
N LYS A 199 -21.26 -0.40 23.41
CA LYS A 199 -22.01 -1.67 23.46
C LYS A 199 -21.36 -2.81 22.66
N TYR A 200 -20.12 -2.66 22.28
CA TYR A 200 -19.33 -3.60 21.53
C TYR A 200 -18.30 -4.21 22.48
N ASP A 201 -18.29 -5.51 22.58
CA ASP A 201 -17.20 -6.22 23.21
C ASP A 201 -15.89 -5.73 22.61
N ILE A 202 -15.06 -5.11 23.41
CA ILE A 202 -13.78 -4.55 22.97
C ILE A 202 -12.89 -5.63 22.34
N ASN A 203 -13.07 -6.88 22.78
CA ASN A 203 -12.34 -8.01 22.21
C ASN A 203 -12.77 -8.34 20.78
N ASN A 204 -13.96 -7.92 20.38
CA ASN A 204 -14.51 -8.11 19.05
C ASN A 204 -14.47 -6.84 18.21
N ARG A 205 -13.99 -5.73 18.77
CA ARG A 205 -13.86 -4.49 18.02
C ARG A 205 -12.59 -4.49 17.20
N MET A 206 -12.73 -4.68 15.91
CA MET A 206 -11.64 -4.76 14.95
C MET A 206 -11.50 -3.43 14.20
N ASP A 207 -11.28 -2.36 14.95
CA ASP A 207 -11.15 -1.02 14.37
C ASP A 207 -9.72 -0.75 13.91
N GLY A 208 -9.58 -0.24 12.71
CA GLY A 208 -8.41 0.47 12.27
C GLY A 208 -8.54 1.95 12.59
N TRP A 209 -7.45 2.61 12.86
CA TRP A 209 -7.42 4.05 13.09
C TRP A 209 -6.30 4.70 12.31
N ALA A 210 -6.61 5.89 11.80
CA ALA A 210 -5.64 6.66 11.05
C ALA A 210 -4.99 7.72 11.94
N SER A 211 -3.67 7.71 12.00
CA SER A 211 -2.88 8.79 12.61
C SER A 211 -2.36 9.71 11.52
N LEU A 212 -2.53 11.03 11.70
CA LEU A 212 -2.00 11.99 10.75
C LEU A 212 -0.49 12.19 11.00
N VAL A 213 0.28 12.03 9.95
CA VAL A 213 1.73 12.22 9.92
C VAL A 213 2.06 13.37 8.98
N ARG A 214 3.07 14.14 9.31
CA ARG A 214 3.61 15.23 8.48
C ARG A 214 5.08 14.97 8.22
N ASP A 215 5.54 15.19 6.99
CA ASP A 215 6.95 15.16 6.64
C ASP A 215 7.65 16.51 6.85
N ALA A 216 8.96 16.57 6.61
CA ALA A 216 9.76 17.79 6.78
C ALA A 216 9.38 18.93 5.81
N GLU A 217 8.76 18.60 4.68
CA GLU A 217 8.30 19.56 3.68
C GLU A 217 6.88 20.08 3.98
N GLY A 218 6.23 19.56 5.04
CA GLY A 218 4.89 19.94 5.46
C GLY A 218 3.77 19.16 4.79
N GLY A 219 4.10 18.21 3.91
CA GLY A 219 3.12 17.28 3.34
C GLY A 219 2.54 16.37 4.40
N THR A 220 1.23 16.06 4.31
CA THR A 220 0.55 15.21 5.30
C THR A 220 0.01 13.94 4.68
N ILE A 221 0.08 12.84 5.43
CA ILE A 221 -0.40 11.52 5.05
C ILE A 221 -0.99 10.81 6.26
N TYR A 222 -1.99 9.97 6.05
CA TYR A 222 -2.48 9.11 7.11
C TYR A 222 -1.68 7.82 7.22
N MET A 223 -1.24 7.50 8.43
CA MET A 223 -0.71 6.20 8.78
C MET A 223 -1.85 5.31 9.27
N LEU A 224 -1.96 4.13 8.68
CA LEU A 224 -3.02 3.16 8.98
C LEU A 224 -2.45 2.01 9.80
N VAL A 225 -3.00 1.81 10.99
CA VAL A 225 -2.68 0.67 11.85
C VAL A 225 -3.99 0.10 12.38
N ASN A 226 -4.23 -1.19 12.18
CA ASN A 226 -5.44 -1.82 12.68
C ASN A 226 -5.24 -2.46 14.07
N THR A 227 -6.33 -2.81 14.71
CA THR A 227 -6.32 -3.36 16.07
C THR A 227 -5.78 -4.79 16.18
N LEU A 228 -5.58 -5.46 15.04
CA LEU A 228 -4.95 -6.79 14.99
C LEU A 228 -3.43 -6.71 15.19
N CYS A 229 -2.83 -5.55 14.96
CA CYS A 229 -1.40 -5.37 15.17
C CYS A 229 -1.04 -5.52 16.63
N ALA A 230 -0.29 -6.57 16.98
CA ALA A 230 0.13 -6.84 18.36
C ALA A 230 1.03 -5.74 18.93
N TRP A 231 1.74 -5.02 18.08
CA TRP A 231 2.66 -3.94 18.42
C TRP A 231 1.99 -2.57 18.57
N ARG A 232 0.68 -2.46 18.35
CA ARG A 232 -0.05 -1.19 18.57
C ARG A 232 0.19 -0.66 19.98
N ARG A 233 0.30 0.66 20.09
CA ARG A 233 0.56 1.32 21.38
C ARG A 233 -0.72 1.66 22.10
N ALA A 234 -1.52 0.67 22.44
CA ALA A 234 -2.72 0.86 23.23
C ALA A 234 -2.39 1.54 24.59
N GLY A 235 -3.03 2.69 24.85
CA GLY A 235 -2.82 3.45 26.10
C GLY A 235 -1.44 4.10 26.27
N LYS A 236 -0.56 4.06 25.26
CA LYS A 236 0.74 4.73 25.28
C LYS A 236 0.71 5.98 24.39
N PRO A 237 1.38 7.07 24.78
CA PRO A 237 1.53 8.25 23.92
C PRO A 237 2.22 7.91 22.62
N LEU A 238 1.84 8.60 21.55
CA LEU A 238 2.56 8.56 20.28
C LEU A 238 3.99 9.09 20.48
N PRO A 239 5.00 8.53 19.79
CA PRO A 239 6.35 9.04 19.85
C PRO A 239 6.39 10.47 19.34
N GLN A 240 7.18 11.31 20.00
CA GLN A 240 7.33 12.72 19.66
C GLN A 240 8.68 12.96 19.00
N GLY A 241 8.70 13.85 18.01
CA GLY A 241 9.88 14.20 17.22
C GLY A 241 9.81 13.66 15.81
N MET A 242 10.90 13.78 15.09
CA MET A 242 11.00 13.39 13.68
C MET A 242 11.79 12.09 13.53
N GLY A 243 11.56 11.40 12.45
CA GLY A 243 12.33 10.21 12.08
C GLY A 243 11.73 9.50 10.87
N PRO A 244 12.38 8.43 10.41
CA PRO A 244 11.84 7.66 9.32
C PRO A 244 10.55 6.93 9.72
N LEU A 245 9.57 7.01 8.82
CA LEU A 245 8.37 6.20 8.84
C LEU A 245 8.34 5.38 7.57
N SER A 246 8.39 4.08 7.70
CA SER A 246 8.34 3.15 6.58
C SER A 246 7.02 2.39 6.56
N GLY A 247 6.63 1.92 5.38
CA GLY A 247 5.43 1.11 5.23
C GLY A 247 5.00 0.98 3.79
N VAL A 248 3.95 0.19 3.58
CA VAL A 248 3.34 0.03 2.27
C VAL A 248 2.43 1.21 1.98
N VAL A 249 2.60 1.82 0.81
CA VAL A 249 1.69 2.88 0.34
C VAL A 249 0.42 2.24 -0.20
N VAL A 250 -0.72 2.70 0.28
CA VAL A 250 -2.04 2.21 -0.13
C VAL A 250 -2.98 3.37 -0.46
N HIS A 251 -4.02 3.08 -1.23
CA HIS A 251 -5.18 3.95 -1.39
C HIS A 251 -6.34 3.39 -0.59
N THR A 252 -6.87 4.18 0.32
CA THR A 252 -8.05 3.81 1.11
C THR A 252 -9.15 4.83 0.87
N PRO A 253 -10.18 4.50 0.08
CA PRO A 253 -11.25 5.42 -0.29
C PRO A 253 -12.25 5.63 0.84
N MET A 254 -11.76 5.81 2.06
CA MET A 254 -12.58 6.02 3.24
C MET A 254 -12.68 7.49 3.57
N ARG A 255 -13.85 7.89 4.04
CA ARG A 255 -14.06 9.22 4.58
C ARG A 255 -13.97 9.18 6.09
N ARG A 256 -13.21 10.11 6.64
CA ARG A 256 -13.16 10.35 8.08
C ARG A 256 -13.80 11.71 8.36
N TYR A 257 -14.84 11.72 9.20
CA TYR A 257 -15.55 12.97 9.55
C TYR A 257 -15.96 13.82 8.34
N GLY A 258 -16.35 13.17 7.24
CA GLY A 258 -16.79 13.85 6.02
C GLY A 258 -15.69 14.23 5.02
N GLY A 259 -14.41 13.93 5.32
CA GLY A 259 -13.28 14.13 4.43
C GLY A 259 -12.70 12.82 3.90
N ASP A 260 -11.98 12.91 2.79
CA ASP A 260 -11.20 11.79 2.27
C ASP A 260 -9.88 11.64 3.04
N MET A 261 -9.34 10.42 3.09
CA MET A 261 -8.03 10.13 3.70
C MET A 261 -6.86 10.50 2.78
N GLY A 262 -7.11 11.22 1.71
CA GLY A 262 -6.13 11.56 0.70
C GLY A 262 -5.95 10.44 -0.34
N ARG A 263 -5.14 10.74 -1.35
CA ARG A 263 -4.85 9.79 -2.43
C ARG A 263 -4.00 8.62 -1.95
N TYR A 264 -3.11 8.85 -1.01
CA TYR A 264 -2.20 7.87 -0.44
C TYR A 264 -2.29 7.83 1.08
N SER A 265 -2.09 6.64 1.62
CA SER A 265 -1.91 6.37 3.05
C SER A 265 -0.74 5.40 3.20
N ILE A 266 -0.13 5.31 4.38
CA ILE A 266 1.01 4.43 4.64
C ILE A 266 0.66 3.41 5.72
N ARG A 267 1.03 2.14 5.50
CA ARG A 267 0.82 1.02 6.43
C ARG A 267 2.16 0.45 6.88
N PRO A 268 2.64 0.77 8.09
CA PRO A 268 3.76 0.06 8.70
C PRO A 268 3.45 -1.42 8.85
N LEU A 269 4.43 -2.28 8.71
CA LEU A 269 4.28 -3.72 8.86
C LEU A 269 4.63 -4.20 10.26
N ASP A 270 5.50 -3.47 10.96
CA ASP A 270 5.79 -3.68 12.37
C ASP A 270 6.13 -2.35 13.09
N GLU A 271 6.32 -2.39 14.41
CA GLU A 271 6.64 -1.20 15.20
C GLU A 271 8.02 -0.59 14.82
N GLY A 272 8.95 -1.40 14.32
CA GLY A 272 10.27 -0.95 13.87
C GLY A 272 10.22 -0.06 12.64
N ASP A 273 9.16 -0.15 11.84
CA ASP A 273 8.94 0.73 10.70
C ASP A 273 8.61 2.17 11.12
N ILE A 274 8.30 2.40 12.41
CA ILE A 274 7.95 3.70 13.00
C ILE A 274 9.11 4.20 13.86
N ALA A 275 10.18 4.65 13.21
CA ALA A 275 11.40 5.11 13.91
C ALA A 275 11.36 6.63 14.18
N VAL A 276 10.18 7.18 14.41
CA VAL A 276 9.94 8.57 14.83
C VAL A 276 10.39 8.75 16.29
N GLY A 277 11.07 9.84 16.61
CA GLY A 277 11.50 10.11 18.01
C GLY A 277 12.76 10.95 18.16
N ARG A 278 13.36 11.42 17.07
CA ARG A 278 14.51 12.33 17.13
C ARG A 278 14.05 13.77 17.42
N LYS A 279 14.79 14.48 18.24
CA LYS A 279 14.53 15.92 18.43
C LYS A 279 14.73 16.66 17.11
N ARG A 280 13.84 17.56 16.79
CA ARG A 280 13.94 18.42 15.62
C ARG A 280 15.15 19.35 15.80
N ASN A 281 16.09 19.33 14.87
CA ASN A 281 17.28 20.18 14.92
C ASN A 281 17.04 21.61 14.36
N SER A 282 15.86 21.93 13.90
CA SER A 282 15.50 23.26 13.37
C SER A 282 14.07 23.61 13.74
N PRO A 283 13.81 24.85 14.19
CA PRO A 283 12.44 25.31 14.39
C PRO A 283 11.77 25.43 13.03
N VAL A 284 10.64 24.77 12.86
CA VAL A 284 9.73 25.10 11.75
C VAL A 284 9.08 26.42 12.11
N SER A 285 9.31 27.43 11.31
CA SER A 285 8.50 28.64 11.35
C SER A 285 7.08 28.27 10.89
N TYR A 286 6.10 28.50 11.76
CA TYR A 286 4.67 28.39 11.46
C TYR A 286 4.21 29.60 10.70
#